data_2657dacb4d3957adb9abc0fa225bfe76
#
_entry.id   2657dacb4d3957adb9abc0fa225bfe76
#
_cell.length_a   1.000
_cell.length_b   1.000
_cell.length_c   1.000
_cell.angle_alpha   90.00
_cell.angle_beta   90.00
_cell.angle_gamma   90.00
#
_symmetry.space_group_name_H-M   'P 1'
#
loop_
_entity.id
_entity.type
_entity.pdbx_description
1 polymer ?
#
loop_
_entity_poly.entity_id
_entity_poly.type
_entity_poly.pdbx_seq_one_letter_code
_entity_poly.pdbx_strand_id
1 'polypeptide(L)'
;GPGRFREFTQFDADTVGSASPAADAELLMMLADTLVALGLGGDYVIKVNSRKLLDGVLEAAGVGLDDPVRRGIVLRAIDKLDRLGLDGLAKLLGPGRKDESGDFTKGANLPATAIDAVLKFFAANDPESGRGGPRSNTQILAELQSFVGTSAIGAAGIADLVALNELIA
;
A
#
# COMPACT_ATOMS: atom_id res chain seq x y z
N GLY A 1 -17.78 20.71 1.43
CA GLY A 1 -16.71 21.33 0.63
C GLY A 1 -16.95 21.12 -0.86
N PRO A 2 -16.28 21.81 -1.76
CA PRO A 2 -16.41 21.60 -3.20
C PRO A 2 -16.23 20.12 -3.56
N GLY A 3 -17.08 19.59 -4.46
CA GLY A 3 -17.04 18.16 -4.87
C GLY A 3 -17.69 17.18 -3.90
N ARG A 4 -18.28 17.63 -2.78
CA ARG A 4 -19.04 16.76 -1.87
C ARG A 4 -20.53 17.01 -2.06
N PHE A 5 -21.21 16.00 -2.57
CA PHE A 5 -22.67 15.99 -2.74
C PHE A 5 -23.33 15.26 -1.57
N ARG A 6 -24.64 15.58 -1.31
CA ARG A 6 -25.41 14.88 -0.28
C ARG A 6 -25.90 13.52 -0.75
N GLU A 7 -26.09 13.39 -2.06
CA GLU A 7 -26.49 12.15 -2.74
C GLU A 7 -25.54 11.92 -3.90
N PHE A 8 -25.10 10.69 -4.08
CA PHE A 8 -24.26 10.25 -5.20
C PHE A 8 -24.46 8.74 -5.42
N THR A 9 -24.24 8.30 -6.64
CA THR A 9 -24.31 6.88 -6.97
C THR A 9 -22.97 6.20 -6.66
N GLN A 10 -23.02 5.07 -5.98
CA GLN A 10 -21.88 4.20 -5.76
C GLN A 10 -22.06 2.90 -6.55
N PHE A 11 -20.95 2.32 -6.92
CA PHE A 11 -20.88 0.97 -7.47
C PHE A 11 -19.95 0.18 -6.55
N ASP A 12 -20.51 -0.77 -5.82
CA ASP A 12 -19.80 -1.56 -4.83
C ASP A 12 -19.92 -3.05 -5.18
N ALA A 13 -18.88 -3.80 -4.91
CA ALA A 13 -18.85 -5.25 -5.02
C ALA A 13 -18.06 -5.85 -3.87
N ASP A 14 -18.64 -6.81 -3.17
CA ASP A 14 -18.05 -7.46 -2.02
C ASP A 14 -18.12 -8.99 -2.16
N THR A 15 -17.08 -9.67 -1.68
CA THR A 15 -17.10 -11.12 -1.50
C THR A 15 -17.04 -11.45 -0.01
N VAL A 16 -17.97 -12.24 0.47
CA VAL A 16 -18.08 -12.62 1.88
C VAL A 16 -17.89 -14.14 2.03
N GLY A 17 -17.13 -14.54 3.07
CA GLY A 17 -16.95 -15.94 3.42
C GLY A 17 -15.85 -16.68 2.65
N SER A 18 -15.04 -15.99 1.84
CA SER A 18 -13.88 -16.55 1.16
C SER A 18 -12.58 -15.92 1.64
N ALA A 19 -11.58 -16.73 1.96
CA ALA A 19 -10.21 -16.30 2.22
C ALA A 19 -9.27 -16.59 1.04
N SER A 20 -9.82 -16.99 -0.10
CA SER A 20 -9.05 -17.36 -1.29
C SER A 20 -8.61 -16.12 -2.07
N PRO A 21 -7.36 -16.06 -2.57
CA PRO A 21 -6.91 -15.03 -3.52
C PRO A 21 -7.77 -14.95 -4.80
N ALA A 22 -8.49 -16.03 -5.14
CA ALA A 22 -9.42 -16.04 -6.27
C ALA A 22 -10.58 -15.05 -6.08
N ALA A 23 -11.04 -14.81 -4.86
CA ALA A 23 -12.07 -13.82 -4.58
C ALA A 23 -11.56 -12.39 -4.87
N ASP A 24 -10.33 -12.10 -4.48
CA ASP A 24 -9.68 -10.81 -4.78
C ASP A 24 -9.46 -10.65 -6.30
N ALA A 25 -9.04 -11.72 -6.99
CA ALA A 25 -8.87 -11.72 -8.44
C ALA A 25 -10.17 -11.44 -9.18
N GLU A 26 -11.29 -12.05 -8.75
CA GLU A 26 -12.61 -11.82 -9.32
C GLU A 26 -13.04 -10.35 -9.19
N LEU A 27 -12.83 -9.73 -8.03
CA LEU A 27 -13.12 -8.30 -7.81
C LEU A 27 -12.27 -7.39 -8.69
N LEU A 28 -10.98 -7.72 -8.88
CA LEU A 28 -10.10 -6.93 -9.77
C LEU A 28 -10.51 -7.05 -11.23
N MET A 29 -10.87 -8.25 -11.70
CA MET A 29 -11.37 -8.45 -13.04
C MET A 29 -12.70 -7.72 -13.27
N MET A 30 -13.63 -7.79 -12.30
CA MET A 30 -14.89 -7.07 -12.36
C MET A 30 -14.68 -5.55 -12.42
N LEU A 31 -13.72 -5.01 -11.65
CA LEU A 31 -13.36 -3.60 -11.73
C LEU A 31 -12.80 -3.24 -13.10
N ALA A 32 -11.89 -4.06 -13.66
CA ALA A 32 -11.33 -3.85 -14.99
C ALA A 32 -12.40 -3.84 -16.07
N ASP A 33 -13.30 -4.84 -16.07
CA ASP A 33 -14.42 -4.94 -17.02
C ASP A 33 -15.35 -3.72 -16.91
N THR A 34 -15.61 -3.25 -15.69
CA THR A 34 -16.43 -2.06 -15.46
C THR A 34 -15.78 -0.81 -16.07
N LEU A 35 -14.46 -0.62 -15.89
CA LEU A 35 -13.73 0.50 -16.47
C LEU A 35 -13.73 0.45 -18.00
N VAL A 36 -13.58 -0.73 -18.57
CA VAL A 36 -13.69 -0.94 -20.04
C VAL A 36 -15.10 -0.60 -20.53
N ALA A 37 -16.14 -1.07 -19.83
CA ALA A 37 -17.54 -0.77 -20.18
C ALA A 37 -17.86 0.74 -20.10
N LEU A 38 -17.16 1.48 -19.23
CA LEU A 38 -17.26 2.94 -19.12
C LEU A 38 -16.42 3.70 -20.14
N GLY A 39 -15.73 3.02 -21.07
CA GLY A 39 -14.91 3.62 -22.11
C GLY A 39 -13.51 4.04 -21.67
N LEU A 40 -13.04 3.58 -20.50
CA LEU A 40 -11.73 3.88 -19.94
C LEU A 40 -10.69 2.79 -20.26
N GLY A 41 -10.94 1.93 -21.24
CA GLY A 41 -10.03 0.85 -21.62
C GLY A 41 -8.63 1.39 -21.97
N GLY A 42 -7.61 0.94 -21.23
CA GLY A 42 -6.22 1.35 -21.43
C GLY A 42 -5.80 2.64 -20.70
N ASP A 43 -6.73 3.37 -20.10
CA ASP A 43 -6.46 4.66 -19.42
C ASP A 43 -6.50 4.55 -17.90
N TYR A 44 -6.27 3.35 -17.35
CA TYR A 44 -6.28 3.12 -15.91
C TYR A 44 -5.16 2.17 -15.46
N VAL A 45 -4.85 2.25 -14.19
CA VAL A 45 -3.98 1.31 -13.47
C VAL A 45 -4.67 0.87 -12.18
N ILE A 46 -4.80 -0.42 -11.95
CA ILE A 46 -5.30 -0.98 -10.70
C ILE A 46 -4.10 -1.29 -9.81
N LYS A 47 -3.97 -0.56 -8.69
CA LYS A 47 -2.93 -0.78 -7.70
C LYS A 47 -3.44 -1.70 -6.60
N VAL A 48 -2.72 -2.78 -6.34
CA VAL A 48 -3.06 -3.77 -5.32
C VAL A 48 -1.94 -3.87 -4.30
N ASN A 49 -2.29 -4.08 -3.05
CA ASN A 49 -1.34 -4.34 -1.98
C ASN A 49 -1.93 -5.30 -0.94
N SER A 50 -1.06 -5.90 -0.14
CA SER A 50 -1.45 -6.75 0.99
C SER A 50 -1.06 -6.09 2.31
N ARG A 51 -2.00 -6.03 3.27
CA ARG A 51 -1.70 -5.57 4.62
C ARG A 51 -0.66 -6.45 5.31
N LYS A 52 -0.69 -7.76 5.06
CA LYS A 52 0.30 -8.71 5.57
C LYS A 52 1.72 -8.35 5.12
N LEU A 53 1.86 -7.89 3.89
CA LEU A 53 3.15 -7.45 3.35
C LEU A 53 3.70 -6.25 4.13
N LEU A 54 2.86 -5.22 4.36
CA LEU A 54 3.25 -4.05 5.13
C LEU A 54 3.60 -4.42 6.59
N ASP A 55 2.80 -5.28 7.21
CA ASP A 55 3.07 -5.79 8.55
C ASP A 55 4.42 -6.52 8.61
N GLY A 56 4.73 -7.30 7.58
CA GLY A 56 6.03 -7.97 7.44
C GLY A 56 7.21 -7.00 7.31
N VAL A 57 7.04 -5.92 6.55
CA VAL A 57 8.07 -4.86 6.44
C VAL A 57 8.30 -4.17 7.80
N LEU A 58 7.22 -3.88 8.53
CA LEU A 58 7.32 -3.28 9.85
C LEU A 58 7.99 -4.22 10.87
N GLU A 59 7.62 -5.51 10.85
CA GLU A 59 8.24 -6.53 11.69
C GLU A 59 9.74 -6.68 11.38
N ALA A 60 10.11 -6.79 10.10
CA ALA A 60 11.51 -6.86 9.66
C ALA A 60 12.31 -5.60 10.04
N ALA A 61 11.64 -4.45 10.13
CA ALA A 61 12.21 -3.19 10.60
C ALA A 61 12.25 -3.06 12.13
N GLY A 62 11.84 -4.09 12.89
CA GLY A 62 11.84 -4.09 14.35
C GLY A 62 10.67 -3.32 14.98
N VAL A 63 9.62 -3.06 14.23
CA VAL A 63 8.37 -2.46 14.74
C VAL A 63 7.41 -3.57 15.12
N GLY A 64 7.25 -3.80 16.43
CA GLY A 64 6.38 -4.85 16.95
C GLY A 64 4.92 -4.67 16.52
N LEU A 65 4.27 -5.80 16.19
CA LEU A 65 2.84 -5.85 15.87
C LEU A 65 1.97 -5.72 17.12
N ASP A 66 2.55 -5.75 18.30
CA ASP A 66 1.95 -5.66 19.63
C ASP A 66 1.68 -4.22 20.09
N ASP A 67 2.12 -3.21 19.34
CA ASP A 67 1.83 -1.79 19.59
C ASP A 67 0.76 -1.25 18.60
N PRO A 68 -0.54 -1.47 18.89
CA PRO A 68 -1.62 -1.06 17.97
C PRO A 68 -1.71 0.46 17.81
N VAL A 69 -1.28 1.22 18.81
CA VAL A 69 -1.30 2.70 18.76
C VAL A 69 -0.27 3.20 17.75
N ARG A 70 0.98 2.75 17.88
CA ARG A 70 2.07 3.11 16.97
C ARG A 70 1.77 2.66 15.56
N ARG A 71 1.31 1.40 15.40
CA ARG A 71 0.88 0.86 14.12
C ARG A 71 -0.21 1.71 13.47
N GLY A 72 -1.21 2.16 14.23
CA GLY A 72 -2.25 3.06 13.75
C GLY A 72 -1.70 4.42 13.29
N ILE A 73 -0.66 4.95 13.92
CA ILE A 73 0.01 6.19 13.49
C ILE A 73 0.74 5.95 12.16
N VAL A 74 1.47 4.83 12.05
CA VAL A 74 2.19 4.45 10.82
C VAL A 74 1.23 4.32 9.64
N LEU A 75 0.12 3.58 9.81
CA LEU A 75 -0.87 3.40 8.75
C LEU A 75 -1.49 4.73 8.28
N ARG A 76 -1.85 5.62 9.24
CA ARG A 76 -2.35 6.97 8.91
C ARG A 76 -1.29 7.86 8.25
N ALA A 77 0.00 7.62 8.52
CA ALA A 77 1.08 8.32 7.83
C ALA A 77 1.18 7.86 6.37
N ILE A 78 1.08 6.55 6.14
CA ILE A 78 1.10 5.92 4.81
C ILE A 78 -0.09 6.38 3.95
N ASP A 79 -1.28 6.49 4.51
CA ASP A 79 -2.48 7.01 3.80
C ASP A 79 -2.29 8.44 3.27
N LYS A 80 -1.30 9.15 3.77
CA LYS A 80 -0.97 10.51 3.31
C LYS A 80 0.16 10.57 2.29
N LEU A 81 0.72 9.40 1.90
CA LEU A 81 1.88 9.32 1.02
C LEU A 81 1.64 10.05 -0.32
N ASP A 82 0.51 9.79 -0.98
CA ASP A 82 0.17 10.40 -2.27
C ASP A 82 0.14 11.93 -2.23
N ARG A 83 -0.20 12.50 -1.05
CA ARG A 83 -0.28 13.96 -0.86
C ARG A 83 1.03 14.56 -0.38
N LEU A 84 1.79 13.84 0.44
CA LEU A 84 2.94 14.39 1.16
C LEU A 84 4.29 13.93 0.60
N GLY A 85 4.29 12.95 -0.28
CA GLY A 85 5.50 12.31 -0.78
C GLY A 85 6.29 11.56 0.29
N LEU A 86 7.41 10.98 -0.11
CA LEU A 86 8.30 10.23 0.80
C LEU A 86 8.89 11.10 1.93
N ASP A 87 9.21 12.37 1.67
CA ASP A 87 9.72 13.27 2.68
C ASP A 87 8.71 13.57 3.79
N GLY A 88 7.44 13.76 3.41
CA GLY A 88 6.36 13.95 4.37
C GLY A 88 6.08 12.68 5.17
N LEU A 89 6.14 11.53 4.51
CA LEU A 89 6.03 10.22 5.16
C LEU A 89 7.16 10.03 6.18
N ALA A 90 8.43 10.28 5.81
CA ALA A 90 9.57 10.17 6.71
C ALA A 90 9.39 10.96 8.01
N LYS A 91 8.90 12.21 7.90
CA LYS A 91 8.62 13.05 9.07
C LYS A 91 7.53 12.46 9.96
N LEU A 92 6.46 11.91 9.39
CA LEU A 92 5.36 11.30 10.14
C LEU A 92 5.71 9.93 10.73
N LEU A 93 6.61 9.18 10.11
CA LEU A 93 7.19 7.97 10.70
C LEU A 93 8.16 8.31 11.85
N GLY A 94 8.84 9.44 11.79
CA GLY A 94 9.72 9.98 12.82
C GLY A 94 8.97 10.79 13.88
N PRO A 95 9.49 11.95 14.29
CA PRO A 95 8.93 12.77 15.39
C PRO A 95 7.58 13.43 15.04
N GLY A 96 7.28 13.61 13.77
CA GLY A 96 6.11 14.31 13.28
C GLY A 96 6.45 15.54 12.45
N ARG A 97 5.41 16.29 12.05
CA ARG A 97 5.57 17.50 11.24
C ARG A 97 4.54 18.57 11.57
N LYS A 98 4.87 19.81 11.31
CA LYS A 98 3.90 20.90 11.21
C LYS A 98 3.27 20.89 9.82
N ASP A 99 1.98 21.13 9.74
CA ASP A 99 1.29 21.37 8.48
C ASP A 99 1.37 22.85 8.05
N GLU A 100 0.71 23.19 6.96
CA GLU A 100 0.69 24.56 6.42
C GLU A 100 -0.05 25.55 7.32
N SER A 101 -0.96 25.07 8.18
CA SER A 101 -1.68 25.88 9.17
C SER A 101 -0.85 26.10 10.45
N GLY A 102 0.29 25.41 10.59
CA GLY A 102 1.17 25.47 11.76
C GLY A 102 0.82 24.42 12.82
N ASP A 103 -0.22 23.62 12.62
CA ASP A 103 -0.60 22.55 13.53
C ASP A 103 0.40 21.39 13.49
N PHE A 104 0.77 20.90 14.68
CA PHE A 104 1.74 19.82 14.78
C PHE A 104 1.05 18.45 14.81
N THR A 105 1.35 17.63 13.82
CA THR A 105 0.95 16.21 13.79
C THR A 105 2.08 15.36 14.37
N LYS A 106 1.83 14.71 15.53
CA LYS A 106 2.76 13.78 16.15
C LYS A 106 3.00 12.56 15.27
N GLY A 107 4.27 12.18 15.12
CA GLY A 107 4.68 11.00 14.37
C GLY A 107 4.74 9.72 15.20
N ALA A 108 5.14 8.63 14.55
CA ALA A 108 5.25 7.29 15.14
C ALA A 108 6.52 7.10 15.99
N ASN A 109 7.49 8.02 15.92
CA ASN A 109 8.81 7.91 16.55
C ASN A 109 9.52 6.58 16.28
N LEU A 110 9.50 6.15 15.01
CA LEU A 110 10.25 4.96 14.59
C LEU A 110 11.76 5.26 14.61
N PRO A 111 12.59 4.24 14.84
CA PRO A 111 14.04 4.35 14.66
C PRO A 111 14.37 4.60 13.17
N ALA A 112 15.49 5.27 12.90
CA ALA A 112 15.90 5.64 11.55
C ALA A 112 15.99 4.45 10.59
N THR A 113 16.44 3.29 11.07
CA THR A 113 16.50 2.04 10.29
C THR A 113 15.12 1.55 9.84
N ALA A 114 14.10 1.66 10.70
CA ALA A 114 12.72 1.30 10.36
C ALA A 114 12.12 2.30 9.37
N ILE A 115 12.38 3.59 9.53
CA ILE A 115 11.96 4.63 8.58
C ILE A 115 12.56 4.35 7.22
N ASP A 116 13.86 4.09 7.12
CA ASP A 116 14.57 3.81 5.88
C ASP A 116 14.00 2.56 5.18
N ALA A 117 13.71 1.47 5.93
CA ALA A 117 13.12 0.26 5.38
C ALA A 117 11.72 0.52 4.78
N VAL A 118 10.86 1.27 5.50
CA VAL A 118 9.52 1.64 5.00
C VAL A 118 9.60 2.54 3.78
N LEU A 119 10.49 3.53 3.78
CA LEU A 119 10.67 4.43 2.62
C LEU A 119 11.18 3.69 1.38
N LYS A 120 12.14 2.77 1.54
CA LYS A 120 12.64 1.92 0.45
C LYS A 120 11.54 1.02 -0.11
N PHE A 121 10.72 0.44 0.75
CA PHE A 121 9.57 -0.36 0.33
C PHE A 121 8.61 0.44 -0.56
N PHE A 122 8.25 1.67 -0.18
CA PHE A 122 7.38 2.50 -1.00
C PHE A 122 8.07 3.03 -2.25
N ALA A 123 9.34 3.41 -2.17
CA ALA A 123 10.12 3.83 -3.35
C ALA A 123 10.30 2.69 -4.37
N ALA A 124 10.35 1.44 -3.94
CA ALA A 124 10.42 0.29 -4.85
C ALA A 124 9.14 0.15 -5.71
N ASN A 125 8.01 0.60 -5.19
CA ASN A 125 6.69 0.54 -5.85
C ASN A 125 6.32 1.82 -6.61
N ASP A 126 7.13 2.88 -6.53
CA ASP A 126 6.87 4.13 -7.21
C ASP A 126 7.30 4.04 -8.69
N PRO A 127 6.35 4.11 -9.65
CA PRO A 127 6.67 4.09 -11.07
C PRO A 127 7.51 5.31 -11.50
N GLU A 128 7.45 6.41 -10.76
CA GLU A 128 8.20 7.65 -11.04
C GLU A 128 9.61 7.66 -10.40
N SER A 129 9.96 6.64 -9.62
CA SER A 129 11.25 6.59 -8.89
C SER A 129 12.50 6.50 -9.78
N GLY A 130 12.37 6.61 -11.10
CA GLY A 130 13.49 6.63 -12.05
C GLY A 130 14.27 5.32 -12.18
N ARG A 131 13.77 4.23 -11.60
CA ARG A 131 14.39 2.90 -11.67
C ARG A 131 14.00 2.16 -12.95
N GLY A 132 14.45 2.67 -14.11
CA GLY A 132 14.65 1.80 -15.28
C GLY A 132 13.40 1.33 -16.04
N GLY A 133 12.35 2.15 -16.18
CA GLY A 133 11.21 1.86 -17.05
C GLY A 133 10.13 0.95 -16.43
N PRO A 134 9.10 0.56 -17.20
CA PRO A 134 7.99 -0.25 -16.68
C PRO A 134 8.49 -1.64 -16.26
N ARG A 135 8.23 -2.00 -15.00
CA ARG A 135 8.57 -3.30 -14.43
C ARG A 135 7.34 -4.23 -14.48
N SER A 136 7.60 -5.51 -14.71
CA SER A 136 6.54 -6.51 -14.59
C SER A 136 6.15 -6.73 -13.12
N ASN A 137 4.92 -7.20 -12.87
CA ASN A 137 4.48 -7.58 -11.54
C ASN A 137 5.45 -8.60 -10.88
N THR A 138 5.95 -9.56 -11.66
CA THR A 138 6.91 -10.56 -11.17
C THR A 138 8.22 -9.92 -10.65
N GLN A 139 8.73 -8.90 -11.36
CA GLN A 139 9.92 -8.17 -10.92
C GLN A 139 9.65 -7.37 -9.64
N ILE A 140 8.49 -6.74 -9.54
CA ILE A 140 8.07 -6.01 -8.34
C ILE A 140 7.94 -6.97 -7.15
N LEU A 141 7.26 -8.10 -7.31
CA LEU A 141 7.08 -9.10 -6.26
C LEU A 141 8.42 -9.69 -5.77
N ALA A 142 9.35 -9.95 -6.68
CA ALA A 142 10.70 -10.42 -6.32
C ALA A 142 11.47 -9.37 -5.50
N GLU A 143 11.35 -8.08 -5.82
CA GLU A 143 11.96 -7.01 -5.03
C GLU A 143 11.29 -6.88 -3.66
N LEU A 144 9.96 -6.92 -3.60
CA LEU A 144 9.19 -6.84 -2.35
C LEU A 144 9.55 -7.97 -1.37
N GLN A 145 9.86 -9.16 -1.86
CA GLN A 145 10.32 -10.27 -1.04
C GLN A 145 11.56 -9.91 -0.20
N SER A 146 12.43 -9.05 -0.70
CA SER A 146 13.64 -8.62 0.03
C SER A 146 13.36 -7.75 1.25
N PHE A 147 12.21 -7.08 1.30
CA PHE A 147 11.83 -6.17 2.40
C PHE A 147 11.19 -6.88 3.58
N VAL A 148 10.64 -8.08 3.40
CA VAL A 148 9.97 -8.80 4.48
C VAL A 148 10.92 -9.68 5.31
N GLY A 149 12.15 -9.89 4.85
CA GLY A 149 13.19 -10.66 5.57
C GLY A 149 12.68 -12.06 5.98
N THR A 150 12.74 -12.35 7.27
CA THR A 150 12.28 -13.63 7.86
C THR A 150 10.84 -13.56 8.39
N SER A 151 10.13 -12.48 8.17
CA SER A 151 8.76 -12.31 8.64
C SER A 151 7.80 -13.32 8.00
N ALA A 152 7.19 -14.18 8.82
CA ALA A 152 6.22 -15.16 8.34
C ALA A 152 4.95 -14.48 7.77
N ILE A 153 4.48 -13.39 8.40
CA ILE A 153 3.32 -12.64 7.92
C ILE A 153 3.63 -11.92 6.61
N GLY A 154 4.85 -11.39 6.47
CA GLY A 154 5.30 -10.76 5.22
C GLY A 154 5.40 -11.77 4.07
N ALA A 155 5.98 -12.95 4.33
CA ALA A 155 6.04 -14.03 3.36
C ALA A 155 4.65 -14.51 2.91
N ALA A 156 3.70 -14.60 3.84
CA ALA A 156 2.30 -14.90 3.51
C ALA A 156 1.67 -13.82 2.62
N GLY A 157 1.95 -12.53 2.89
CA GLY A 157 1.48 -11.43 2.06
C GLY A 157 2.04 -11.46 0.64
N ILE A 158 3.32 -11.84 0.47
CA ILE A 158 3.91 -12.06 -0.86
C ILE A 158 3.24 -13.24 -1.57
N ALA A 159 3.02 -14.36 -0.87
CA ALA A 159 2.37 -15.54 -1.45
C ALA A 159 0.95 -15.22 -1.95
N ASP A 160 0.18 -14.44 -1.19
CA ASP A 160 -1.15 -13.99 -1.61
C ASP A 160 -1.08 -13.15 -2.91
N LEU A 161 -0.13 -12.21 -2.99
CA LEU A 161 0.04 -11.36 -4.18
C LEU A 161 0.56 -12.14 -5.40
N VAL A 162 1.42 -13.14 -5.19
CA VAL A 162 1.87 -14.04 -6.28
C VAL A 162 0.70 -14.84 -6.83
N ALA A 163 -0.08 -15.48 -5.94
CA ALA A 163 -1.27 -16.24 -6.35
C ALA A 163 -2.28 -15.34 -7.07
N LEU A 164 -2.50 -14.13 -6.59
CA LEU A 164 -3.36 -13.15 -7.25
C LEU A 164 -2.85 -12.80 -8.66
N ASN A 165 -1.55 -12.53 -8.79
CA ASN A 165 -0.95 -12.19 -10.09
C ASN A 165 -1.07 -13.34 -11.10
N GLU A 166 -0.97 -14.59 -10.66
CA GLU A 166 -1.15 -15.77 -11.52
C GLU A 166 -2.59 -15.94 -12.01
N LEU A 167 -3.57 -15.50 -11.20
CA LEU A 167 -4.98 -15.61 -11.55
C LEU A 167 -5.47 -14.52 -12.50
N ILE A 168 -4.80 -13.35 -12.53
CA ILE A 168 -5.19 -12.21 -13.38
C ILE A 168 -4.30 -12.04 -14.62
N ALA A 169 -3.30 -12.94 -14.85
CA ALA A 169 -2.30 -12.87 -15.92
C ALA A 169 -2.89 -13.23 -17.35
#